data_487e8a55bf9b1c45e820341ee7b65d36
#
_entry.id   487e8a55bf9b1c45e820341ee7b65d36
#
_cell.length_a   1.000
_cell.length_b   1.000
_cell.length_c   1.000
_cell.angle_alpha   90.00
_cell.angle_beta   90.00
_cell.angle_gamma   90.00
#
_symmetry.space_group_name_H-M   'P 1'
#
loop_
_entity.id
_entity.type
_entity.pdbx_description
1 polymer ?
#
loop_
_entity_poly.entity_id
_entity_poly.type
_entity_poly.pdbx_seq_one_letter_code
_entity_poly.pdbx_strand_id
1 'polypeptide(L)'
;MGKLDGRVVLVTGAARGQGEQEARLFREEGAEVVVGDVLDEQGKALAEEIGALYVHLDVSQEPDWRRAAQTVVEEYGRVDGLVNNAGILRFNSLLDTPLDEFMQVVNVNQVGCFLGIRTVAPVLSDGGTIVNTASYTGVTGMAGVGAYAASKHAILGLTRVAALELAPRGIRVNAMCPGAVDTAMSNPAVLDPSADGEEASRGLDRFYRKLVPLGRIGRPEEVAALALFLTSADSSYITGQPFVIDGGWLAGVSFI
;
A
#
# COMPACT_ATOMS: atom_id res chain seq x y z
N MET A 1 1.96 -11.17 23.82
CA MET A 1 0.73 -11.01 23.07
C MET A 1 0.98 -9.95 22.03
N GLY A 2 0.93 -10.33 20.75
CA GLY A 2 1.18 -9.42 19.64
C GLY A 2 0.04 -8.41 19.46
N LYS A 3 0.29 -7.31 18.76
CA LYS A 3 -0.69 -6.24 18.54
C LYS A 3 -1.88 -6.66 17.66
N LEU A 4 -1.73 -7.75 16.90
CA LEU A 4 -2.74 -8.28 15.98
C LEU A 4 -3.16 -9.71 16.33
N ASP A 5 -2.90 -10.18 17.56
CA ASP A 5 -3.27 -11.53 17.97
C ASP A 5 -4.73 -11.89 17.63
N GLY A 6 -4.93 -12.98 16.86
CA GLY A 6 -6.23 -13.51 16.46
C GLY A 6 -6.96 -12.69 15.39
N ARG A 7 -6.34 -11.70 14.77
CA ARG A 7 -6.91 -10.95 13.65
C ARG A 7 -6.53 -11.59 12.32
N VAL A 8 -7.45 -11.58 11.37
CA VAL A 8 -7.24 -12.00 9.97
C VAL A 8 -7.08 -10.78 9.11
N VAL A 9 -5.92 -10.61 8.45
CA VAL A 9 -5.59 -9.42 7.67
C VAL A 9 -5.19 -9.78 6.25
N LEU A 10 -5.91 -9.25 5.26
CA LEU A 10 -5.56 -9.34 3.84
C LEU A 10 -4.66 -8.17 3.45
N VAL A 11 -3.47 -8.47 2.92
CA VAL A 11 -2.52 -7.49 2.39
C VAL A 11 -2.39 -7.68 0.88
N THR A 12 -2.62 -6.62 0.09
CA THR A 12 -2.52 -6.69 -1.37
C THR A 12 -1.18 -6.16 -1.87
N GLY A 13 -0.69 -6.70 -3.01
CA GLY A 13 0.66 -6.39 -3.48
C GLY A 13 1.73 -6.85 -2.51
N ALA A 14 1.48 -8.00 -1.84
CA ALA A 14 2.26 -8.45 -0.71
C ALA A 14 3.42 -9.38 -1.08
N ALA A 15 3.59 -9.75 -2.36
CA ALA A 15 4.66 -10.65 -2.77
C ALA A 15 6.07 -10.04 -2.67
N ARG A 16 6.17 -8.71 -2.52
CA ARG A 16 7.46 -8.00 -2.41
C ARG A 16 7.30 -6.59 -1.83
N GLY A 17 8.42 -5.97 -1.46
CA GLY A 17 8.52 -4.56 -1.08
C GLY A 17 7.77 -4.21 0.20
N GLN A 18 6.97 -3.14 0.20
CA GLN A 18 6.24 -2.68 1.38
C GLN A 18 5.24 -3.74 1.86
N GLY A 19 4.42 -4.28 0.95
CA GLY A 19 3.42 -5.28 1.29
C GLY A 19 4.00 -6.58 1.85
N GLU A 20 5.18 -6.99 1.39
CA GLU A 20 5.92 -8.11 1.99
C GLU A 20 6.29 -7.82 3.44
N GLN A 21 6.86 -6.65 3.72
CA GLN A 21 7.25 -6.29 5.09
C GLN A 21 6.03 -6.07 6.00
N GLU A 22 4.91 -5.59 5.46
CA GLU A 22 3.63 -5.54 6.18
C GLU A 22 3.15 -6.95 6.54
N ALA A 23 3.18 -7.89 5.60
CA ALA A 23 2.77 -9.27 5.82
C ALA A 23 3.64 -9.96 6.87
N ARG A 24 4.98 -9.81 6.80
CA ARG A 24 5.93 -10.35 7.77
C ARG A 24 5.68 -9.80 9.17
N LEU A 25 5.63 -8.47 9.31
CA LEU A 25 5.44 -7.82 10.59
C LEU A 25 4.08 -8.17 11.21
N PHE A 26 3.02 -8.24 10.41
CA PHE A 26 1.69 -8.60 10.91
C PHE A 26 1.66 -10.04 11.42
N ARG A 27 2.35 -10.96 10.73
CA ARG A 27 2.48 -12.34 11.19
C ARG A 27 3.27 -12.43 12.51
N GLU A 28 4.36 -11.71 12.63
CA GLU A 28 5.14 -11.59 13.88
C GLU A 28 4.30 -11.04 15.05
N GLU A 29 3.37 -10.15 14.76
CA GLU A 29 2.44 -9.53 15.71
C GLU A 29 1.16 -10.36 15.95
N GLY A 30 1.12 -11.61 15.49
CA GLY A 30 0.10 -12.59 15.82
C GLY A 30 -1.12 -12.62 14.90
N ALA A 31 -1.09 -11.93 13.76
CA ALA A 31 -2.17 -12.00 12.79
C ALA A 31 -2.13 -13.32 11.98
N GLU A 32 -3.31 -13.81 11.58
CA GLU A 32 -3.45 -14.66 10.41
C GLU A 32 -3.40 -13.77 9.17
N VAL A 33 -2.35 -13.93 8.36
CA VAL A 33 -2.09 -13.07 7.20
C VAL A 33 -2.51 -13.75 5.91
N VAL A 34 -3.14 -12.97 5.03
CA VAL A 34 -3.43 -13.39 3.66
C VAL A 34 -2.62 -12.53 2.70
N VAL A 35 -1.73 -13.17 1.97
CA VAL A 35 -0.86 -12.57 0.95
C VAL A 35 -1.62 -12.56 -0.38
N GLY A 36 -2.07 -11.38 -0.84
CA GLY A 36 -2.74 -11.20 -2.13
C GLY A 36 -1.81 -10.55 -3.15
N ASP A 37 -1.55 -11.20 -4.29
CA ASP A 37 -0.70 -10.64 -5.35
C ASP A 37 -0.97 -11.32 -6.70
N VAL A 38 -0.48 -10.70 -7.79
CA VAL A 38 -0.42 -11.30 -9.14
C VAL A 38 0.88 -12.08 -9.36
N LEU A 39 1.89 -11.90 -8.52
CA LEU A 39 3.18 -12.56 -8.58
C LEU A 39 3.11 -13.91 -7.84
N ASP A 40 2.47 -14.90 -8.47
CA ASP A 40 2.11 -16.18 -7.84
C ASP A 40 3.28 -16.88 -7.17
N GLU A 41 4.43 -16.98 -7.84
CA GLU A 41 5.58 -17.71 -7.31
C GLU A 41 6.17 -17.03 -6.07
N GLN A 42 6.37 -15.70 -6.13
CA GLN A 42 6.90 -14.94 -5.00
C GLN A 42 5.90 -14.89 -3.84
N GLY A 43 4.61 -14.69 -4.14
CA GLY A 43 3.56 -14.63 -3.12
C GLY A 43 3.38 -15.96 -2.40
N LYS A 44 3.43 -17.10 -3.12
CA LYS A 44 3.39 -18.45 -2.53
C LYS A 44 4.62 -18.72 -1.67
N ALA A 45 5.81 -18.36 -2.15
CA ALA A 45 7.05 -18.55 -1.40
C ALA A 45 7.04 -17.76 -0.08
N LEU A 46 6.60 -16.49 -0.11
CA LEU A 46 6.45 -15.69 1.08
C LEU A 46 5.42 -16.30 2.03
N ALA A 47 4.25 -16.67 1.52
CA ALA A 47 3.17 -17.25 2.34
C ALA A 47 3.62 -18.54 3.03
N GLU A 48 4.34 -19.43 2.33
CA GLU A 48 4.94 -20.65 2.91
C GLU A 48 5.96 -20.31 4.01
N GLU A 49 6.84 -19.34 3.75
CA GLU A 49 7.90 -18.93 4.69
C GLU A 49 7.33 -18.41 6.01
N ILE A 50 6.27 -17.56 5.95
CA ILE A 50 5.69 -16.93 7.15
C ILE A 50 4.48 -17.69 7.72
N GLY A 51 4.08 -18.81 7.13
CA GLY A 51 2.90 -19.56 7.52
C GLY A 51 1.60 -18.81 7.28
N ALA A 52 1.45 -18.17 6.12
CA ALA A 52 0.29 -17.38 5.69
C ALA A 52 -0.48 -18.07 4.57
N LEU A 53 -1.70 -17.60 4.29
CA LEU A 53 -2.47 -18.01 3.12
C LEU A 53 -2.07 -17.14 1.91
N TYR A 54 -1.87 -17.76 0.75
CA TYR A 54 -1.73 -17.04 -0.52
C TYR A 54 -3.02 -17.06 -1.32
N VAL A 55 -3.38 -15.91 -1.92
CA VAL A 55 -4.46 -15.79 -2.90
C VAL A 55 -3.98 -15.02 -4.13
N HIS A 56 -4.21 -15.57 -5.33
CA HIS A 56 -3.99 -14.80 -6.56
C HIS A 56 -4.99 -13.63 -6.63
N LEU A 57 -4.48 -12.41 -6.78
CA LEU A 57 -5.33 -11.21 -6.75
C LEU A 57 -4.78 -10.13 -7.68
N ASP A 58 -5.38 -10.02 -8.88
CA ASP A 58 -5.27 -8.80 -9.67
C ASP A 58 -6.31 -7.79 -9.13
N VAL A 59 -5.83 -6.77 -8.43
CA VAL A 59 -6.68 -5.76 -7.79
C VAL A 59 -7.53 -4.96 -8.78
N SER A 60 -7.17 -4.93 -10.07
CA SER A 60 -7.96 -4.29 -11.11
C SER A 60 -9.18 -5.10 -11.55
N GLN A 61 -9.30 -6.37 -11.09
CA GLN A 61 -10.31 -7.33 -11.50
C GLN A 61 -11.31 -7.62 -10.37
N GLU A 62 -12.58 -7.19 -10.52
CA GLU A 62 -13.62 -7.45 -9.52
C GLU A 62 -13.84 -8.96 -9.23
N PRO A 63 -13.79 -9.89 -10.22
CA PRO A 63 -13.90 -11.32 -9.94
C PRO A 63 -12.81 -11.86 -9.01
N ASP A 64 -11.58 -11.33 -9.09
CA ASP A 64 -10.47 -11.76 -8.25
C ASP A 64 -10.70 -11.34 -6.80
N TRP A 65 -11.17 -10.13 -6.57
CA TRP A 65 -11.56 -9.66 -5.25
C TRP A 65 -12.65 -10.54 -4.60
N ARG A 66 -13.68 -10.93 -5.39
CA ARG A 66 -14.75 -11.81 -4.88
C ARG A 66 -14.20 -13.18 -4.46
N ARG A 67 -13.34 -13.78 -5.31
CA ARG A 67 -12.69 -15.05 -4.98
C ARG A 67 -11.81 -14.92 -3.75
N ALA A 68 -10.97 -13.89 -3.68
CA ALA A 68 -10.09 -13.67 -2.54
C ALA A 68 -10.88 -13.49 -1.25
N ALA A 69 -11.90 -12.64 -1.21
CA ALA A 69 -12.73 -12.44 -0.03
C ALA A 69 -13.44 -13.73 0.40
N GLN A 70 -13.98 -14.49 -0.57
CA GLN A 70 -14.61 -15.79 -0.29
C GLN A 70 -13.61 -16.78 0.30
N THR A 71 -12.43 -16.93 -0.29
CA THR A 71 -11.38 -17.84 0.20
C THR A 71 -10.97 -17.50 1.64
N VAL A 72 -10.81 -16.21 1.97
CA VAL A 72 -10.45 -15.79 3.33
C VAL A 72 -11.56 -16.14 4.33
N VAL A 73 -12.82 -15.92 3.96
CA VAL A 73 -13.96 -16.25 4.83
C VAL A 73 -14.13 -17.77 4.98
N GLU A 74 -13.91 -18.56 3.93
CA GLU A 74 -13.95 -20.02 3.98
C GLU A 74 -12.85 -20.59 4.89
N GLU A 75 -11.64 -20.02 4.85
CA GLU A 75 -10.49 -20.51 5.63
C GLU A 75 -10.57 -20.08 7.11
N TYR A 76 -10.89 -18.82 7.38
CA TYR A 76 -10.79 -18.24 8.73
C TYR A 76 -12.12 -17.86 9.37
N GLY A 77 -13.22 -17.91 8.62
CA GLY A 77 -14.56 -17.52 9.10
C GLY A 77 -14.75 -16.00 9.27
N ARG A 78 -13.71 -15.17 9.06
CA ARG A 78 -13.74 -13.72 9.31
C ARG A 78 -12.65 -12.98 8.54
N VAL A 79 -12.81 -11.68 8.41
CA VAL A 79 -11.78 -10.72 7.98
C VAL A 79 -11.78 -9.56 8.98
N ASP A 80 -10.63 -9.17 9.51
CA ASP A 80 -10.51 -8.09 10.50
C ASP A 80 -9.73 -6.87 9.98
N GLY A 81 -8.97 -7.06 8.92
CA GLY A 81 -8.19 -5.99 8.32
C GLY A 81 -7.99 -6.17 6.82
N LEU A 82 -7.91 -5.03 6.13
CA LEU A 82 -7.52 -4.93 4.72
C LEU A 82 -6.43 -3.89 4.58
N VAL A 83 -5.32 -4.25 3.93
CA VAL A 83 -4.30 -3.30 3.48
C VAL A 83 -4.31 -3.25 1.96
N ASN A 84 -4.86 -2.16 1.41
CA ASN A 84 -4.81 -1.86 -0.02
C ASN A 84 -3.43 -1.26 -0.35
N ASN A 85 -2.40 -2.11 -0.45
CA ASN A 85 -1.04 -1.70 -0.74
C ASN A 85 -0.68 -1.82 -2.23
N ALA A 86 -1.28 -2.73 -2.98
CA ALA A 86 -1.00 -2.95 -4.39
C ALA A 86 -1.04 -1.65 -5.21
N GLY A 87 -0.06 -1.45 -6.07
CA GLY A 87 -0.01 -0.28 -6.94
C GLY A 87 1.12 -0.36 -7.95
N ILE A 88 1.01 0.46 -8.99
CA ILE A 88 2.03 0.64 -10.02
C ILE A 88 2.36 2.11 -10.20
N LEU A 89 3.58 2.38 -10.63
CA LEU A 89 4.10 3.69 -10.99
C LEU A 89 4.55 3.67 -12.44
N ARG A 90 4.26 4.75 -13.19
CA ARG A 90 4.78 5.00 -14.52
C ARG A 90 5.33 6.41 -14.55
N PHE A 91 6.47 6.58 -15.22
CA PHE A 91 7.10 7.88 -15.42
C PHE A 91 6.88 8.34 -16.85
N ASN A 92 6.10 9.40 -17.02
CA ASN A 92 5.91 10.06 -18.30
C ASN A 92 5.48 11.51 -18.07
N SER A 93 5.82 12.41 -19.00
CA SER A 93 5.28 13.78 -18.93
C SER A 93 3.76 13.74 -19.08
N LEU A 94 3.05 14.70 -18.49
CA LEU A 94 1.59 14.73 -18.58
C LEU A 94 1.09 14.83 -20.03
N LEU A 95 1.84 15.54 -20.88
CA LEU A 95 1.47 15.75 -22.29
C LEU A 95 1.76 14.53 -23.16
N ASP A 96 2.73 13.69 -22.79
CA ASP A 96 3.15 12.52 -23.56
C ASP A 96 2.57 11.21 -23.00
N THR A 97 1.83 11.26 -21.86
CA THR A 97 1.22 10.05 -21.27
C THR A 97 0.11 9.53 -22.18
N PRO A 98 0.25 8.30 -22.74
CA PRO A 98 -0.82 7.68 -23.51
C PRO A 98 -2.04 7.39 -22.61
N LEU A 99 -3.24 7.46 -23.20
CA LEU A 99 -4.47 7.23 -22.42
C LEU A 99 -4.55 5.83 -21.82
N ASP A 100 -4.07 4.82 -22.51
CA ASP A 100 -4.03 3.43 -22.05
C ASP A 100 -3.06 3.25 -20.85
N GLU A 101 -1.90 3.90 -20.87
CA GLU A 101 -0.99 3.93 -19.72
C GLU A 101 -1.63 4.65 -18.52
N PHE A 102 -2.26 5.81 -18.77
CA PHE A 102 -3.00 6.53 -17.72
C PHE A 102 -4.07 5.63 -17.10
N MET A 103 -4.89 4.98 -17.93
CA MET A 103 -5.95 4.08 -17.47
C MET A 103 -5.42 2.82 -16.79
N GLN A 104 -4.26 2.29 -17.19
CA GLN A 104 -3.61 1.18 -16.48
C GLN A 104 -3.28 1.58 -15.04
N VAL A 105 -2.69 2.75 -14.82
CA VAL A 105 -2.37 3.25 -13.47
C VAL A 105 -3.65 3.49 -12.66
N VAL A 106 -4.67 4.09 -13.25
CA VAL A 106 -5.97 4.32 -12.60
C VAL A 106 -6.63 3.01 -12.21
N ASN A 107 -6.66 2.03 -13.10
CA ASN A 107 -7.32 0.74 -12.86
C ASN A 107 -6.65 -0.03 -11.70
N VAL A 108 -5.32 -0.09 -11.68
CA VAL A 108 -4.62 -0.78 -10.59
C VAL A 108 -4.73 -0.01 -9.27
N ASN A 109 -4.36 1.29 -9.27
CA ASN A 109 -4.20 2.03 -8.02
C ASN A 109 -5.54 2.49 -7.43
N GLN A 110 -6.38 3.13 -8.26
CA GLN A 110 -7.61 3.75 -7.81
C GLN A 110 -8.79 2.77 -7.80
N VAL A 111 -9.03 2.12 -8.95
CA VAL A 111 -10.14 1.16 -9.06
C VAL A 111 -9.86 -0.06 -8.18
N GLY A 112 -8.62 -0.53 -8.12
CA GLY A 112 -8.22 -1.62 -7.23
C GLY A 112 -8.51 -1.31 -5.75
N CYS A 113 -8.15 -0.13 -5.28
CA CYS A 113 -8.47 0.32 -3.91
C CYS A 113 -9.98 0.40 -3.67
N PHE A 114 -10.74 0.96 -4.63
CA PHE A 114 -12.21 1.00 -4.56
C PHE A 114 -12.82 -0.40 -4.49
N LEU A 115 -12.38 -1.32 -5.36
CA LEU A 115 -12.87 -2.69 -5.37
C LEU A 115 -12.55 -3.42 -4.06
N GLY A 116 -11.37 -3.19 -3.50
CA GLY A 116 -10.98 -3.73 -2.19
C GLY A 116 -11.92 -3.28 -1.08
N ILE A 117 -12.15 -1.98 -0.96
CA ILE A 117 -13.09 -1.43 0.02
C ILE A 117 -14.48 -2.02 -0.20
N ARG A 118 -15.00 -1.95 -1.44
CA ARG A 118 -16.35 -2.39 -1.79
C ARG A 118 -16.59 -3.86 -1.53
N THR A 119 -15.61 -4.73 -1.80
CA THR A 119 -15.77 -6.18 -1.70
C THR A 119 -15.51 -6.69 -0.29
N VAL A 120 -14.51 -6.15 0.40
CA VAL A 120 -14.09 -6.63 1.72
C VAL A 120 -14.91 -5.99 2.84
N ALA A 121 -15.32 -4.72 2.76
CA ALA A 121 -16.07 -4.07 3.84
C ALA A 121 -17.35 -4.80 4.26
N PRO A 122 -18.16 -5.42 3.37
CA PRO A 122 -19.34 -6.19 3.78
C PRO A 122 -19.03 -7.38 4.67
N VAL A 123 -17.89 -8.05 4.47
CA VAL A 123 -17.45 -9.24 5.21
C VAL A 123 -16.45 -8.93 6.32
N LEU A 124 -16.04 -7.67 6.44
CA LEU A 124 -15.12 -7.20 7.49
C LEU A 124 -15.85 -7.26 8.84
N SER A 125 -15.16 -7.73 9.88
CA SER A 125 -15.69 -7.75 11.26
C SER A 125 -15.95 -6.32 11.75
N ASP A 126 -16.97 -6.15 12.61
CA ASP A 126 -17.18 -4.87 13.28
C ASP A 126 -15.94 -4.53 14.15
N GLY A 127 -15.54 -3.26 14.15
CA GLY A 127 -14.25 -2.85 14.73
C GLY A 127 -13.02 -3.16 13.87
N GLY A 128 -13.23 -3.64 12.64
CA GLY A 128 -12.17 -3.91 11.67
C GLY A 128 -11.42 -2.66 11.19
N THR A 129 -10.44 -2.86 10.32
CA THR A 129 -9.59 -1.77 9.82
C THR A 129 -9.33 -1.89 8.33
N ILE A 130 -9.28 -0.74 7.65
CA ILE A 130 -8.81 -0.62 6.26
C ILE A 130 -7.67 0.40 6.24
N VAL A 131 -6.52 0.00 5.70
CA VAL A 131 -5.37 0.88 5.47
C VAL A 131 -5.12 0.97 3.98
N ASN A 132 -5.16 2.19 3.44
CA ASN A 132 -4.96 2.43 2.01
C ASN A 132 -3.58 3.05 1.78
N THR A 133 -2.75 2.46 0.92
CA THR A 133 -1.45 3.01 0.56
C THR A 133 -1.61 4.05 -0.56
N ALA A 134 -1.69 5.32 -0.14
CA ALA A 134 -1.62 6.47 -1.03
C ALA A 134 -0.14 6.76 -1.41
N SER A 135 0.29 7.99 -1.32
CA SER A 135 1.66 8.47 -1.54
C SER A 135 1.78 9.91 -1.04
N TYR A 136 2.99 10.41 -0.80
CA TYR A 136 3.21 11.84 -0.66
C TYR A 136 2.70 12.60 -1.89
N THR A 137 2.76 12.00 -3.11
CA THR A 137 2.17 12.59 -4.32
C THR A 137 0.63 12.59 -4.30
N GLY A 138 -0.02 11.96 -3.34
CA GLY A 138 -1.45 12.08 -3.09
C GLY A 138 -1.83 13.37 -2.35
N VAL A 139 -0.87 14.10 -1.80
CA VAL A 139 -1.06 15.39 -1.11
C VAL A 139 -0.32 16.54 -1.77
N THR A 140 0.56 16.26 -2.76
CA THR A 140 1.29 17.23 -3.55
C THR A 140 1.46 16.74 -4.99
N GLY A 141 2.03 17.54 -5.88
CA GLY A 141 2.38 17.16 -7.24
C GLY A 141 3.85 16.78 -7.38
N MET A 142 4.13 15.93 -8.37
CA MET A 142 5.47 15.66 -8.87
C MET A 142 5.42 15.58 -10.40
N ALA A 143 6.32 16.31 -11.07
CA ALA A 143 6.42 16.24 -12.53
C ALA A 143 6.81 14.81 -12.96
N GLY A 144 6.27 14.36 -14.10
CA GLY A 144 6.58 13.05 -14.65
C GLY A 144 5.76 11.88 -14.10
N VAL A 145 4.84 12.12 -13.14
CA VAL A 145 4.02 11.05 -12.54
C VAL A 145 2.52 11.42 -12.49
N GLY A 146 2.01 12.07 -13.53
CA GLY A 146 0.65 12.63 -13.54
C GLY A 146 -0.46 11.61 -13.25
N ALA A 147 -0.46 10.46 -13.92
CA ALA A 147 -1.44 9.39 -13.70
C ALA A 147 -1.35 8.83 -12.27
N TYR A 148 -0.14 8.60 -11.78
CA TYR A 148 0.10 8.10 -10.44
C TYR A 148 -0.39 9.10 -9.38
N ALA A 149 0.01 10.37 -9.48
CA ALA A 149 -0.42 11.40 -8.54
C ALA A 149 -1.95 11.53 -8.51
N ALA A 150 -2.62 11.56 -9.67
CA ALA A 150 -4.07 11.59 -9.76
C ALA A 150 -4.72 10.39 -9.03
N SER A 151 -4.21 9.18 -9.28
CA SER A 151 -4.71 7.96 -8.61
C SER A 151 -4.52 8.01 -7.09
N LYS A 152 -3.38 8.53 -6.60
CA LYS A 152 -3.08 8.60 -5.16
C LYS A 152 -3.86 9.70 -4.45
N HIS A 153 -4.22 10.81 -5.12
CA HIS A 153 -5.19 11.78 -4.62
C HIS A 153 -6.59 11.18 -4.47
N ALA A 154 -7.02 10.38 -5.46
CA ALA A 154 -8.32 9.72 -5.41
C ALA A 154 -8.44 8.74 -4.21
N ILE A 155 -7.36 8.02 -3.85
CA ILE A 155 -7.33 7.15 -2.68
C ILE A 155 -7.64 7.92 -1.39
N LEU A 156 -7.15 9.15 -1.24
CA LEU A 156 -7.47 9.98 -0.06
C LEU A 156 -8.96 10.35 0.00
N GLY A 157 -9.58 10.59 -1.15
CA GLY A 157 -11.03 10.79 -1.25
C GLY A 157 -11.81 9.54 -0.82
N LEU A 158 -11.45 8.38 -1.37
CA LEU A 158 -12.06 7.08 -1.02
C LEU A 158 -11.89 6.78 0.47
N THR A 159 -10.71 7.04 1.04
CA THR A 159 -10.43 6.84 2.47
C THR A 159 -11.39 7.63 3.35
N ARG A 160 -11.60 8.92 3.06
CA ARG A 160 -12.49 9.78 3.86
C ARG A 160 -13.95 9.34 3.77
N VAL A 161 -14.43 9.03 2.56
CA VAL A 161 -15.81 8.57 2.36
C VAL A 161 -16.04 7.23 3.07
N ALA A 162 -15.16 6.25 2.85
CA ALA A 162 -15.28 4.95 3.51
C ALA A 162 -15.20 5.06 5.04
N ALA A 163 -14.35 5.95 5.58
CA ALA A 163 -14.29 6.18 7.02
C ALA A 163 -15.64 6.66 7.61
N LEU A 164 -16.34 7.54 6.90
CA LEU A 164 -17.65 8.05 7.34
C LEU A 164 -18.76 6.97 7.22
N GLU A 165 -18.77 6.24 6.09
CA GLU A 165 -19.81 5.24 5.82
C GLU A 165 -19.66 3.99 6.70
N LEU A 166 -18.44 3.60 7.08
CA LEU A 166 -18.16 2.40 7.86
C LEU A 166 -18.05 2.68 9.38
N ALA A 167 -18.01 3.94 9.80
CA ALA A 167 -17.94 4.33 11.22
C ALA A 167 -19.08 3.71 12.09
N PRO A 168 -20.34 3.58 11.62
CA PRO A 168 -21.39 2.94 12.43
C PRO A 168 -21.08 1.48 12.82
N ARG A 169 -20.19 0.80 12.08
CA ARG A 169 -19.70 -0.55 12.39
C ARG A 169 -18.39 -0.53 13.19
N GLY A 170 -17.94 0.64 13.63
CA GLY A 170 -16.65 0.80 14.31
C GLY A 170 -15.44 0.54 13.40
N ILE A 171 -15.63 0.39 12.10
CA ILE A 171 -14.53 0.14 11.14
C ILE A 171 -13.79 1.44 10.90
N ARG A 172 -12.46 1.40 11.06
CA ARG A 172 -11.58 2.54 10.83
C ARG A 172 -10.93 2.44 9.46
N VAL A 173 -10.89 3.55 8.73
CA VAL A 173 -10.26 3.61 7.40
C VAL A 173 -9.27 4.76 7.36
N ASN A 174 -8.00 4.48 7.14
CA ASN A 174 -6.94 5.49 7.07
C ASN A 174 -6.05 5.28 5.85
N ALA A 175 -5.27 6.30 5.50
CA ALA A 175 -4.31 6.23 4.41
C ALA A 175 -2.88 6.45 4.90
N MET A 176 -1.94 5.70 4.36
CA MET A 176 -0.51 5.98 4.43
C MET A 176 -0.09 6.76 3.19
N CYS A 177 0.78 7.76 3.38
CA CYS A 177 1.34 8.56 2.30
C CYS A 177 2.88 8.46 2.34
N PRO A 178 3.47 7.34 1.90
CA PRO A 178 4.92 7.19 1.89
C PRO A 178 5.59 8.17 0.93
N GLY A 179 6.78 8.63 1.30
CA GLY A 179 7.73 9.28 0.41
C GLY A 179 8.47 8.26 -0.46
N ALA A 180 9.75 8.52 -0.73
CA ALA A 180 10.62 7.55 -1.37
C ALA A 180 10.96 6.41 -0.38
N VAL A 181 10.69 5.18 -0.79
CA VAL A 181 10.96 3.96 -0.02
C VAL A 181 11.75 2.99 -0.89
N ASP A 182 12.76 2.36 -0.33
CA ASP A 182 13.66 1.44 -1.04
C ASP A 182 12.92 0.14 -1.41
N THR A 183 12.41 0.11 -2.62
CA THR A 183 11.66 -1.02 -3.19
C THR A 183 11.95 -1.14 -4.69
N ALA A 184 11.51 -2.25 -5.30
CA ALA A 184 11.59 -2.41 -6.75
C ALA A 184 10.88 -1.29 -7.53
N MET A 185 9.85 -0.66 -6.96
CA MET A 185 9.11 0.45 -7.59
C MET A 185 9.95 1.72 -7.70
N SER A 186 10.87 1.96 -6.78
CA SER A 186 11.77 3.13 -6.75
C SER A 186 13.17 2.83 -7.29
N ASN A 187 13.46 1.59 -7.69
CA ASN A 187 14.76 1.19 -8.19
C ASN A 187 14.93 1.65 -9.65
N PRO A 188 15.95 2.50 -9.95
CA PRO A 188 16.18 3.01 -11.31
C PRO A 188 16.45 1.91 -12.34
N ALA A 189 17.12 0.82 -11.95
CA ALA A 189 17.38 -0.32 -12.84
C ALA A 189 16.11 -1.06 -13.27
N VAL A 190 15.04 -0.95 -12.48
CA VAL A 190 13.71 -1.48 -12.84
C VAL A 190 12.94 -0.47 -13.69
N LEU A 191 13.17 0.83 -13.46
CA LEU A 191 12.52 1.94 -14.17
C LEU A 191 13.15 2.19 -15.55
N ASP A 192 14.48 2.00 -15.67
CA ASP A 192 15.24 2.07 -16.92
C ASP A 192 16.24 0.90 -16.99
N PRO A 193 15.89 -0.21 -17.65
CA PRO A 193 16.78 -1.38 -17.79
C PRO A 193 18.08 -1.10 -18.57
N SER A 194 18.17 0.04 -19.25
CA SER A 194 19.40 0.44 -19.98
C SER A 194 20.41 1.18 -19.09
N ALA A 195 19.99 1.62 -17.88
CA ALA A 195 20.88 2.29 -16.94
C ALA A 195 21.83 1.31 -16.26
N ASP A 196 23.08 1.71 -16.02
CA ASP A 196 23.99 0.99 -15.14
C ASP A 196 23.36 0.97 -13.72
N GLY A 197 22.91 -0.20 -13.29
CA GLY A 197 22.12 -0.35 -12.07
C GLY A 197 22.83 0.17 -10.81
N GLU A 198 24.16 0.04 -10.70
CA GLU A 198 24.92 0.55 -9.56
C GLU A 198 25.10 2.07 -9.60
N GLU A 199 25.38 2.64 -10.78
CA GLU A 199 25.54 4.09 -10.90
C GLU A 199 24.20 4.80 -10.75
N ALA A 200 23.14 4.26 -11.33
CA ALA A 200 21.79 4.77 -11.18
C ALA A 200 21.29 4.71 -9.72
N SER A 201 21.58 3.63 -9.00
CA SER A 201 21.23 3.48 -7.57
C SER A 201 22.00 4.49 -6.71
N ARG A 202 23.32 4.69 -6.95
CA ARG A 202 24.12 5.72 -6.28
C ARG A 202 23.66 7.14 -6.61
N GLY A 203 23.21 7.37 -7.84
CA GLY A 203 22.62 8.63 -8.27
C GLY A 203 21.34 8.94 -7.52
N LEU A 204 20.44 7.96 -7.39
CA LEU A 204 19.19 8.07 -6.67
C LEU A 204 19.40 8.31 -5.17
N ASP A 205 20.32 7.59 -4.53
CA ASP A 205 20.67 7.82 -3.12
C ASP A 205 21.17 9.25 -2.90
N ARG A 206 22.07 9.76 -3.76
CA ARG A 206 22.52 11.15 -3.71
C ARG A 206 21.41 12.16 -3.93
N PHE A 207 20.45 11.85 -4.80
CA PHE A 207 19.28 12.70 -5.06
C PHE A 207 18.38 12.77 -3.83
N TYR A 208 18.01 11.62 -3.24
CA TYR A 208 17.15 11.59 -2.06
C TYR A 208 17.82 12.19 -0.82
N ARG A 209 19.14 12.02 -0.65
CA ARG A 209 19.89 12.68 0.44
C ARG A 209 19.79 14.21 0.42
N LYS A 210 19.55 14.81 -0.76
CA LYS A 210 19.36 16.26 -0.89
C LYS A 210 17.92 16.72 -0.70
N LEU A 211 16.96 15.86 -1.03
CA LEU A 211 15.54 16.20 -1.00
C LEU A 211 14.87 15.85 0.32
N VAL A 212 15.29 14.76 0.95
CA VAL A 212 14.69 14.25 2.18
C VAL A 212 15.47 14.84 3.37
N PRO A 213 14.82 15.60 4.27
CA PRO A 213 15.49 16.18 5.44
C PRO A 213 16.23 15.18 6.33
N LEU A 214 15.72 13.94 6.47
CA LEU A 214 16.43 12.87 7.18
C LEU A 214 17.63 12.31 6.41
N GLY A 215 17.93 12.81 5.21
CA GLY A 215 19.14 12.50 4.43
C GLY A 215 19.22 11.09 3.88
N ARG A 216 18.10 10.38 3.76
CA ARG A 216 18.06 9.00 3.23
C ARG A 216 16.70 8.64 2.65
N ILE A 217 16.66 7.60 1.85
CA ILE A 217 15.44 6.91 1.45
C ILE A 217 14.84 6.15 2.65
N GLY A 218 13.52 6.03 2.73
CA GLY A 218 12.84 5.23 3.73
C GLY A 218 13.01 3.72 3.49
N ARG A 219 12.89 2.92 4.54
CA ARG A 219 12.89 1.46 4.43
C ARG A 219 11.46 0.93 4.43
N PRO A 220 11.18 -0.19 3.73
CA PRO A 220 9.85 -0.82 3.74
C PRO A 220 9.33 -1.15 5.13
N GLU A 221 10.22 -1.56 6.06
CA GLU A 221 9.88 -1.87 7.44
C GLU A 221 9.34 -0.66 8.22
N GLU A 222 9.78 0.56 7.85
CA GLU A 222 9.29 1.79 8.48
C GLU A 222 7.84 2.07 8.07
N VAL A 223 7.47 1.73 6.82
CA VAL A 223 6.09 1.81 6.35
C VAL A 223 5.24 0.71 6.97
N ALA A 224 5.76 -0.51 7.07
CA ALA A 224 5.08 -1.64 7.72
C ALA A 224 4.76 -1.32 9.20
N ALA A 225 5.65 -0.63 9.92
CA ALA A 225 5.40 -0.20 11.30
C ALA A 225 4.21 0.80 11.39
N LEU A 226 4.06 1.70 10.42
CA LEU A 226 2.90 2.59 10.34
C LEU A 226 1.62 1.81 9.99
N ALA A 227 1.70 0.86 9.06
CA ALA A 227 0.58 -0.03 8.73
C ALA A 227 0.11 -0.82 9.95
N LEU A 228 1.04 -1.37 10.74
CA LEU A 228 0.76 -2.06 12.01
C LEU A 228 0.03 -1.14 13.00
N PHE A 229 0.55 0.06 13.22
CA PHE A 229 -0.10 1.05 14.09
C PHE A 229 -1.54 1.33 13.66
N LEU A 230 -1.77 1.58 12.37
CA LEU A 230 -3.11 1.89 11.84
C LEU A 230 -4.05 0.67 11.85
N THR A 231 -3.52 -0.54 11.80
CA THR A 231 -4.30 -1.79 11.84
C THR A 231 -4.59 -2.22 13.28
N SER A 232 -3.76 -1.85 14.24
CA SER A 232 -3.89 -2.25 15.65
C SER A 232 -4.85 -1.37 16.45
N ALA A 233 -5.11 -1.74 17.71
CA ALA A 233 -5.90 -0.96 18.67
C ALA A 233 -5.22 0.36 19.09
N ASP A 234 -3.90 0.50 18.86
CA ASP A 234 -3.15 1.72 19.20
C ASP A 234 -3.68 2.97 18.48
N SER A 235 -4.37 2.79 17.36
CA SER A 235 -5.01 3.86 16.58
C SER A 235 -6.53 3.89 16.71
N SER A 236 -7.09 3.42 17.83
CA SER A 236 -8.54 3.22 18.03
C SER A 236 -9.42 4.47 17.87
N TYR A 237 -8.86 5.68 18.00
CA TYR A 237 -9.59 6.94 17.82
C TYR A 237 -9.18 7.70 16.55
N ILE A 238 -8.62 6.96 15.55
CA ILE A 238 -8.08 7.54 14.30
C ILE A 238 -8.80 6.92 13.12
N THR A 239 -9.54 7.74 12.35
CA THR A 239 -10.18 7.33 11.10
C THR A 239 -10.28 8.50 10.12
N GLY A 240 -10.28 8.24 8.82
CA GLY A 240 -10.39 9.22 7.74
C GLY A 240 -9.12 10.05 7.50
N GLN A 241 -7.95 9.70 8.10
CA GLN A 241 -6.76 10.52 8.09
C GLN A 241 -5.69 10.02 7.12
N PRO A 242 -4.98 10.93 6.43
CA PRO A 242 -3.74 10.64 5.73
C PRO A 242 -2.56 10.76 6.70
N PHE A 243 -1.65 9.78 6.69
CA PHE A 243 -0.42 9.76 7.47
C PHE A 243 0.78 9.85 6.54
N VAL A 244 1.45 10.98 6.53
CA VAL A 244 2.68 11.18 5.75
C VAL A 244 3.85 10.51 6.48
N ILE A 245 4.62 9.70 5.73
CA ILE A 245 5.86 9.05 6.17
C ILE A 245 6.90 9.21 5.06
N ASP A 246 7.63 10.33 5.07
CA ASP A 246 8.45 10.79 3.95
C ASP A 246 9.82 11.35 4.35
N GLY A 247 10.22 11.15 5.60
CA GLY A 247 11.47 11.69 6.14
C GLY A 247 11.53 13.22 6.19
N GLY A 248 10.36 13.88 6.16
CA GLY A 248 10.23 15.33 6.22
C GLY A 248 10.20 16.01 4.84
N TRP A 249 10.13 15.26 3.75
CA TRP A 249 10.16 15.84 2.39
C TRP A 249 9.08 16.90 2.17
N LEU A 250 7.87 16.69 2.70
CA LEU A 250 6.77 17.66 2.59
C LEU A 250 6.70 18.69 3.74
N ALA A 251 7.61 18.64 4.70
CA ALA A 251 7.58 19.56 5.84
C ALA A 251 7.90 21.01 5.45
N GLY A 252 8.59 21.22 4.32
CA GLY A 252 8.96 22.54 3.83
C GLY A 252 10.31 22.57 3.14
N VAL A 253 10.87 23.78 2.95
CA VAL A 253 12.17 23.99 2.34
C VAL A 253 13.20 24.25 3.44
N SER A 254 14.34 23.53 3.42
CA SER A 254 15.48 23.80 4.29
C SER A 254 16.50 24.66 3.56
N PHE A 255 17.01 25.68 4.24
CA PHE A 255 18.12 26.54 3.77
C PHE A 255 19.40 26.33 4.58
N ILE A 256 19.44 25.28 5.42
CA ILE A 256 20.56 24.91 6.26
C ILE A 256 21.16 23.57 5.82
#